data_5aae3a17afd6257966d25ad9c39c31ac
#
_entry.id   5aae3a17afd6257966d25ad9c39c31ac
#
_cell.length_a   1.000
_cell.length_b   1.000
_cell.length_c   1.000
_cell.angle_alpha   90.00
_cell.angle_beta   90.00
_cell.angle_gamma   90.00
#
_symmetry.space_group_name_H-M   'P 1'
#
loop_
_entity.id
_entity.type
_entity.pdbx_description
1 polymer ?
#
loop_
_entity_poly.entity_id
_entity_poly.type
_entity_poly.pdbx_seq_one_letter_code
_entity_poly.pdbx_strand_id
1 'polypeptide(L)'
;QKEPEASPKNFVARPNNEFVVDTASVMRSVLAGDWIGGRQRLVDARGADRYAGENETIDPVGGHVPGAINHHYARNYRADGCFQDVATLRSMWQSTLSGADPCNMTMMCGSGVSACVNLLALEHAGLKGAKLYPGSWSEWVRDASRPVAKGN
;
A
#
# COMPACT_ATOMS: atom_id res chain seq x y z
N GLN A 1 -19.69 -5.98 -34.99
CA GLN A 1 -18.76 -7.11 -34.85
C GLN A 1 -19.35 -8.07 -33.82
N LYS A 2 -19.53 -9.35 -34.14
CA LYS A 2 -19.91 -10.37 -33.15
C LYS A 2 -18.74 -10.56 -32.19
N GLU A 3 -18.99 -10.43 -30.88
CA GLU A 3 -18.01 -10.83 -29.88
C GLU A 3 -17.68 -12.32 -30.03
N PRO A 4 -16.41 -12.71 -29.93
CA PRO A 4 -16.05 -14.12 -29.98
C PRO A 4 -16.65 -14.88 -28.81
N GLU A 5 -17.36 -15.95 -29.02
CA GLU A 5 -17.85 -16.85 -27.99
C GLU A 5 -16.67 -17.47 -27.24
N ALA A 6 -16.54 -17.14 -25.96
CA ALA A 6 -15.52 -17.73 -25.10
C ALA A 6 -15.89 -19.17 -24.75
N SER A 7 -15.05 -20.12 -25.12
CA SER A 7 -15.20 -21.51 -24.67
C SER A 7 -14.89 -21.63 -23.18
N PRO A 8 -15.69 -22.38 -22.40
CA PRO A 8 -15.38 -22.65 -20.99
C PRO A 8 -14.01 -23.31 -20.84
N LYS A 9 -13.17 -22.76 -19.95
CA LYS A 9 -11.87 -23.35 -19.61
C LYS A 9 -11.78 -23.52 -18.10
N ASN A 10 -11.15 -24.61 -17.66
CA ASN A 10 -10.87 -24.81 -16.25
C ASN A 10 -9.67 -23.94 -15.86
N PHE A 11 -9.89 -22.97 -14.98
CA PHE A 11 -8.83 -22.18 -14.37
C PHE A 11 -8.48 -22.78 -13.00
N VAL A 12 -7.21 -23.12 -12.83
CA VAL A 12 -6.68 -23.58 -11.53
C VAL A 12 -5.86 -22.47 -10.94
N ALA A 13 -6.36 -21.84 -9.86
CA ALA A 13 -5.65 -20.79 -9.15
C ALA A 13 -4.42 -21.36 -8.43
N ARG A 14 -3.29 -20.66 -8.56
CA ARG A 14 -2.05 -20.93 -7.81
C ARG A 14 -1.66 -19.65 -7.09
N PRO A 15 -2.26 -19.36 -5.91
CA PRO A 15 -1.96 -18.15 -5.16
C PRO A 15 -0.52 -18.14 -4.68
N ASN A 16 0.15 -16.99 -4.77
CA ASN A 16 1.44 -16.76 -4.15
C ASN A 16 1.27 -15.85 -2.93
N ASN A 17 1.37 -16.45 -1.74
CA ASN A 17 1.18 -15.73 -0.48
C ASN A 17 2.44 -14.98 -0.01
N GLU A 18 3.58 -15.09 -0.71
CA GLU A 18 4.81 -14.39 -0.36
C GLU A 18 4.68 -12.86 -0.46
N PHE A 19 3.76 -12.40 -1.32
CA PHE A 19 3.48 -10.98 -1.53
C PHE A 19 2.35 -10.44 -0.65
N VAL A 20 1.85 -11.23 0.29
CA VAL A 20 0.75 -10.82 1.19
C VAL A 20 1.23 -10.80 2.63
N VAL A 21 0.94 -9.71 3.33
CA VAL A 21 1.24 -9.53 4.76
C VAL A 21 -0.07 -9.43 5.52
N ASP A 22 -0.24 -10.23 6.57
CA ASP A 22 -1.41 -10.20 7.44
C ASP A 22 -1.29 -9.17 8.57
N THR A 23 -2.41 -8.86 9.21
CA THR A 23 -2.49 -7.91 10.32
C THR A 23 -1.59 -8.29 11.50
N ALA A 24 -1.46 -9.59 11.80
CA ALA A 24 -0.61 -10.06 12.88
C ALA A 24 0.88 -9.77 12.60
N SER A 25 1.30 -9.91 11.35
CA SER A 25 2.67 -9.57 10.91
C SER A 25 2.92 -8.06 11.00
N VAL A 26 1.96 -7.24 10.55
CA VAL A 26 2.05 -5.78 10.68
C VAL A 26 2.15 -5.39 12.16
N MET A 27 1.33 -5.98 13.03
CA MET A 27 1.38 -5.70 14.46
C MET A 27 2.72 -6.07 15.10
N ARG A 28 3.29 -7.23 14.74
CA ARG A 28 4.64 -7.61 15.20
C ARG A 28 5.68 -6.58 14.80
N SER A 29 5.66 -6.10 13.57
CA SER A 29 6.60 -5.09 13.07
C SER A 29 6.41 -3.73 13.75
N VAL A 30 5.18 -3.34 14.09
CA VAL A 30 4.91 -2.13 14.89
C VAL A 30 5.53 -2.26 16.27
N LEU A 31 5.31 -3.39 16.96
CA LEU A 31 5.86 -3.63 18.31
C LEU A 31 7.40 -3.74 18.31
N ALA A 32 7.98 -4.27 17.26
CA ALA A 32 9.43 -4.37 17.08
C ALA A 32 10.08 -3.04 16.65
N GLY A 33 9.28 -2.05 16.21
CA GLY A 33 9.79 -0.80 15.66
C GLY A 33 10.45 -0.94 14.28
N ASP A 34 10.12 -1.98 13.51
CA ASP A 34 10.75 -2.29 12.22
C ASP A 34 10.55 -1.19 11.18
N TRP A 35 9.45 -0.44 11.28
CA TRP A 35 9.14 0.69 10.40
C TRP A 35 9.95 1.95 10.73
N ILE A 36 10.56 1.99 11.90
CA ILE A 36 11.39 3.11 12.38
C ILE A 36 12.85 2.80 12.04
N GLY A 37 13.55 3.70 11.35
CA GLY A 37 14.96 3.49 11.00
C GLY A 37 15.22 3.01 9.56
N GLY A 38 14.19 2.82 8.76
CA GLY A 38 14.31 2.85 7.30
C GLY A 38 14.63 1.53 6.59
N ARG A 39 14.81 0.41 7.29
CA ARG A 39 15.05 -0.89 6.63
C ARG A 39 13.78 -1.48 6.02
N GLN A 40 12.67 -1.39 6.73
CA GLN A 40 11.34 -1.76 6.27
C GLN A 40 10.47 -0.51 6.18
N ARG A 41 9.45 -0.52 5.34
CA ARG A 41 8.50 0.59 5.19
C ARG A 41 7.09 0.05 5.09
N LEU A 42 6.19 0.57 5.93
CA LEU A 42 4.75 0.47 5.71
C LEU A 42 4.29 1.76 5.03
N VAL A 43 3.69 1.65 3.85
CA VAL A 43 3.31 2.80 3.03
C VAL A 43 1.80 2.85 2.90
N ASP A 44 1.21 3.94 3.39
CA ASP A 44 -0.22 4.20 3.31
C ASP A 44 -0.55 5.01 2.06
N ALA A 45 -1.37 4.44 1.19
CA ALA A 45 -1.79 5.03 -0.08
C ALA A 45 -2.99 5.98 0.02
N ARG A 46 -3.57 6.18 1.21
CA ARG A 46 -4.69 7.11 1.41
C ARG A 46 -4.27 8.57 1.20
N GLY A 47 -5.24 9.46 1.05
CA GLY A 47 -5.02 10.91 1.10
C GLY A 47 -4.33 11.34 2.40
N ALA A 48 -3.52 12.39 2.33
CA ALA A 48 -2.74 12.86 3.47
C ALA A 48 -3.62 13.29 4.66
N ASP A 49 -4.78 13.87 4.39
CA ASP A 49 -5.79 14.25 5.38
C ASP A 49 -6.35 13.05 6.15
N ARG A 50 -6.65 11.95 5.46
CA ARG A 50 -7.08 10.70 6.09
C ARG A 50 -5.96 10.06 6.89
N TYR A 51 -4.75 10.05 6.34
CA TYR A 51 -3.55 9.54 7.01
C TYR A 51 -3.29 10.33 8.31
N ALA A 52 -3.34 11.66 8.26
CA ALA A 52 -3.15 12.51 9.43
C ALA A 52 -4.29 12.37 10.48
N GLY A 53 -5.42 11.79 10.10
CA GLY A 53 -6.59 11.64 10.98
C GLY A 53 -7.45 12.88 11.07
N GLU A 54 -7.35 13.78 10.09
CA GLU A 54 -8.09 15.05 10.02
C GLU A 54 -9.45 14.90 9.34
N ASN A 55 -9.55 14.01 8.35
CA ASN A 55 -10.73 13.82 7.51
C ASN A 55 -11.02 12.34 7.23
N GLU A 56 -11.33 11.57 8.27
CA GLU A 56 -11.75 10.18 8.11
C GLU A 56 -13.28 10.07 8.07
N THR A 57 -13.81 9.70 6.91
CA THR A 57 -15.26 9.63 6.65
C THR A 57 -15.76 8.21 6.39
N ILE A 58 -14.87 7.22 6.36
CA ILE A 58 -15.17 5.84 5.99
C ILE A 58 -15.04 4.91 7.20
N ASP A 59 -13.92 5.04 7.91
CA ASP A 59 -13.60 4.19 9.05
C ASP A 59 -13.92 4.92 10.39
N PRO A 60 -14.18 4.17 11.47
CA PRO A 60 -14.59 4.77 12.76
C PRO A 60 -13.47 5.57 13.45
N VAL A 61 -12.22 5.38 13.04
CA VAL A 61 -11.05 6.01 13.66
C VAL A 61 -10.16 6.61 12.56
N GLY A 62 -9.80 7.88 12.69
CA GLY A 62 -8.83 8.56 11.83
C GLY A 62 -7.40 8.44 12.35
N GLY A 63 -6.43 8.46 11.45
CA GLY A 63 -5.01 8.33 11.72
C GLY A 63 -4.35 7.26 10.87
N HIS A 64 -3.22 6.74 11.32
CA HIS A 64 -2.43 5.74 10.59
C HIS A 64 -1.77 4.72 11.54
N VAL A 65 -1.27 3.64 10.98
CA VAL A 65 -0.47 2.64 11.70
C VAL A 65 0.85 3.28 12.13
N PRO A 66 1.26 3.20 13.41
CA PRO A 66 2.49 3.83 13.88
C PRO A 66 3.72 3.42 13.06
N GLY A 67 4.50 4.41 12.62
CA GLY A 67 5.68 4.23 11.78
C GLY A 67 5.39 4.07 10.28
N ALA A 68 4.13 4.02 9.86
CA ALA A 68 3.78 4.11 8.45
C ALA A 68 4.16 5.48 7.87
N ILE A 69 4.47 5.49 6.58
CA ILE A 69 4.68 6.73 5.81
C ILE A 69 3.54 6.90 4.80
N ASN A 70 3.23 8.14 4.44
CA ASN A 70 2.20 8.42 3.45
C ASN A 70 2.77 8.56 2.04
N HIS A 71 2.22 7.80 1.09
CA HIS A 71 2.41 8.01 -0.34
C HIS A 71 1.07 7.86 -1.05
N HIS A 72 0.35 8.98 -1.17
CA HIS A 72 -0.98 8.98 -1.79
C HIS A 72 -0.93 8.40 -3.20
N TYR A 73 -1.78 7.40 -3.46
CA TYR A 73 -1.80 6.66 -4.73
C TYR A 73 -1.96 7.56 -5.96
N ALA A 74 -2.67 8.69 -5.83
CA ALA A 74 -2.92 9.61 -6.93
C ALA A 74 -1.64 10.29 -7.47
N ARG A 75 -0.55 10.33 -6.70
CA ARG A 75 0.75 10.83 -7.16
C ARG A 75 1.35 10.03 -8.31
N ASN A 76 0.91 8.78 -8.49
CA ASN A 76 1.37 7.93 -9.59
C ASN A 76 0.77 8.33 -10.94
N TYR A 77 -0.27 9.18 -10.96
CA TYR A 77 -0.98 9.57 -12.17
C TYR A 77 -0.62 10.98 -12.61
N ARG A 78 -0.66 11.18 -13.92
CA ARG A 78 -0.70 12.48 -14.56
C ARG A 78 -2.14 13.03 -14.55
N ALA A 79 -2.28 14.31 -14.92
CA ALA A 79 -3.60 14.96 -15.02
C ALA A 79 -4.56 14.31 -16.04
N ASP A 80 -4.00 13.58 -17.04
CA ASP A 80 -4.77 12.85 -18.04
C ASP A 80 -5.26 11.47 -17.56
N GLY A 81 -4.99 11.10 -16.30
CA GLY A 81 -5.38 9.84 -15.69
C GLY A 81 -4.46 8.65 -16.03
N CYS A 82 -3.42 8.86 -16.83
CA CYS A 82 -2.41 7.83 -17.09
C CYS A 82 -1.33 7.85 -16.00
N PHE A 83 -0.60 6.75 -15.84
CA PHE A 83 0.58 6.75 -15.00
C PHE A 83 1.61 7.77 -15.50
N GLN A 84 2.37 8.32 -14.55
CA GLN A 84 3.61 9.03 -14.84
C GLN A 84 4.52 8.14 -15.69
N ASP A 85 5.47 8.75 -16.41
CA ASP A 85 6.49 7.97 -17.11
C ASP A 85 7.38 7.19 -16.13
N VAL A 86 8.03 6.14 -16.63
CA VAL A 86 8.85 5.21 -15.84
C VAL A 86 9.95 5.92 -15.06
N ALA A 87 10.60 6.93 -15.66
CA ALA A 87 11.70 7.64 -15.01
C ALA A 87 11.19 8.50 -13.85
N THR A 88 10.07 9.19 -14.04
CA THR A 88 9.41 9.98 -13.00
C THR A 88 8.94 9.10 -11.85
N LEU A 89 8.23 7.99 -12.15
CA LEU A 89 7.81 7.01 -11.12
C LEU A 89 9.01 6.49 -10.35
N ARG A 90 10.07 6.08 -11.05
CA ARG A 90 11.28 5.54 -10.42
C ARG A 90 11.91 6.54 -9.46
N SER A 91 12.09 7.79 -9.89
CA SER A 91 12.67 8.85 -9.06
C SER A 91 11.83 9.14 -7.82
N MET A 92 10.51 9.26 -8.01
CA MET A 92 9.56 9.52 -6.92
C MET A 92 9.54 8.38 -5.89
N TRP A 93 9.51 7.13 -6.36
CA TRP A 93 9.53 5.97 -5.48
C TRP A 93 10.87 5.77 -4.79
N GLN A 94 11.99 6.03 -5.46
CA GLN A 94 13.32 6.01 -4.81
C GLN A 94 13.41 7.03 -3.68
N SER A 95 12.83 8.22 -3.85
CA SER A 95 12.73 9.21 -2.77
C SER A 95 11.88 8.68 -1.60
N THR A 96 10.73 8.05 -1.88
CA THR A 96 9.86 7.44 -0.85
C THR A 96 10.54 6.27 -0.15
N LEU A 97 11.26 5.43 -0.89
CA LEU A 97 12.06 4.32 -0.37
C LEU A 97 13.15 4.79 0.60
N SER A 98 13.74 5.96 0.33
CA SER A 98 14.81 6.52 1.17
C SER A 98 15.95 5.51 1.43
N GLY A 99 16.33 4.74 0.40
CA GLY A 99 17.36 3.71 0.47
C GLY A 99 16.90 2.32 0.91
N ALA A 100 15.63 2.13 1.27
CA ALA A 100 15.09 0.80 1.55
C ALA A 100 14.96 -0.03 0.26
N ASP A 101 15.16 -1.34 0.38
CA ASP A 101 14.89 -2.29 -0.72
C ASP A 101 13.38 -2.38 -0.97
N PRO A 102 12.91 -2.36 -2.23
CA PRO A 102 11.51 -2.58 -2.56
C PRO A 102 10.88 -3.83 -1.92
N CYS A 103 11.63 -4.92 -1.79
CA CYS A 103 11.19 -6.16 -1.12
C CYS A 103 10.82 -5.98 0.36
N ASN A 104 11.33 -4.92 0.98
CA ASN A 104 11.06 -4.57 2.37
C ASN A 104 9.90 -3.58 2.54
N MET A 105 9.18 -3.28 1.45
CA MET A 105 8.02 -2.42 1.49
C MET A 105 6.73 -3.22 1.61
N THR A 106 5.82 -2.72 2.44
CA THR A 106 4.45 -3.20 2.53
C THR A 106 3.49 -2.06 2.23
N MET A 107 2.60 -2.26 1.25
CA MET A 107 1.60 -1.28 0.85
C MET A 107 0.29 -1.53 1.55
N MET A 108 -0.33 -0.48 2.07
CA MET A 108 -1.68 -0.48 2.62
C MET A 108 -2.47 0.75 2.13
N CYS A 109 -3.76 0.75 2.38
CA CYS A 109 -4.61 1.94 2.21
C CYS A 109 -5.80 1.89 3.19
N GLY A 110 -7.03 2.16 2.75
CA GLY A 110 -8.24 1.92 3.52
C GLY A 110 -8.60 0.43 3.56
N SER A 111 -8.69 -0.21 2.38
CA SER A 111 -9.18 -1.59 2.19
C SER A 111 -8.35 -2.41 1.20
N GLY A 112 -7.08 -2.08 1.02
CA GLY A 112 -6.16 -2.76 0.13
C GLY A 112 -6.24 -2.37 -1.35
N VAL A 113 -7.30 -1.70 -1.79
CA VAL A 113 -7.56 -1.42 -3.23
C VAL A 113 -6.57 -0.41 -3.81
N SER A 114 -6.51 0.81 -3.28
CA SER A 114 -5.57 1.83 -3.77
C SER A 114 -4.10 1.52 -3.46
N ALA A 115 -3.83 0.65 -2.50
CA ALA A 115 -2.50 0.09 -2.27
C ALA A 115 -1.98 -0.68 -3.49
N CYS A 116 -2.87 -1.36 -4.24
CA CYS A 116 -2.50 -2.05 -5.47
C CYS A 116 -2.04 -1.10 -6.58
N VAL A 117 -2.52 0.15 -6.59
CA VAL A 117 -2.03 1.18 -7.53
C VAL A 117 -0.55 1.48 -7.25
N ASN A 118 -0.18 1.64 -5.98
CA ASN A 118 1.22 1.86 -5.59
C ASN A 118 2.09 0.66 -5.96
N LEU A 119 1.61 -0.58 -5.73
CA LEU A 119 2.32 -1.78 -6.15
C LEU A 119 2.54 -1.83 -7.66
N LEU A 120 1.50 -1.56 -8.45
CA LEU A 120 1.61 -1.55 -9.91
C LEU A 120 2.58 -0.47 -10.39
N ALA A 121 2.56 0.73 -9.78
CA ALA A 121 3.49 1.81 -10.09
C ALA A 121 4.95 1.44 -9.81
N LEU A 122 5.21 0.76 -8.68
CA LEU A 122 6.54 0.23 -8.34
C LEU A 122 7.02 -0.81 -9.35
N GLU A 123 6.18 -1.79 -9.68
CA GLU A 123 6.49 -2.80 -10.69
C GLU A 123 6.78 -2.19 -12.05
N HIS A 124 5.95 -1.20 -12.47
CA HIS A 124 6.15 -0.46 -13.72
C HIS A 124 7.45 0.35 -13.72
N ALA A 125 7.85 0.89 -12.58
CA ALA A 125 9.12 1.59 -12.38
C ALA A 125 10.33 0.64 -12.30
N GLY A 126 10.14 -0.69 -12.33
CA GLY A 126 11.17 -1.71 -12.17
C GLY A 126 11.68 -1.87 -10.73
N LEU A 127 10.91 -1.43 -9.74
CA LEU A 127 11.18 -1.51 -8.30
C LEU A 127 10.33 -2.66 -7.71
N LYS A 128 10.75 -3.89 -7.94
CA LYS A 128 9.95 -5.09 -7.70
C LYS A 128 10.05 -5.62 -6.27
N GLY A 129 9.05 -6.41 -5.88
CA GLY A 129 9.09 -7.23 -4.66
C GLY A 129 8.35 -6.65 -3.46
N ALA A 130 7.71 -5.47 -3.59
CA ALA A 130 6.87 -4.92 -2.55
C ALA A 130 5.66 -5.80 -2.26
N LYS A 131 5.18 -5.78 -1.01
CA LYS A 131 4.10 -6.63 -0.51
C LYS A 131 2.83 -5.84 -0.28
N LEU A 132 1.71 -6.53 -0.22
CA LEU A 132 0.39 -5.98 0.10
C LEU A 132 -0.03 -6.40 1.51
N TYR A 133 -0.48 -5.45 2.30
CA TYR A 133 -1.33 -5.67 3.47
C TYR A 133 -2.80 -5.42 3.06
N PRO A 134 -3.55 -6.46 2.67
CA PRO A 134 -4.90 -6.29 2.12
C PRO A 134 -5.92 -5.82 3.16
N GLY A 135 -5.77 -6.21 4.43
CA GLY A 135 -6.63 -5.78 5.52
C GLY A 135 -6.63 -4.26 5.73
N SER A 136 -5.46 -3.66 5.58
CA SER A 136 -5.28 -2.21 5.57
C SER A 136 -5.86 -1.50 6.80
N TRP A 137 -6.20 -0.21 6.68
CA TRP A 137 -6.70 0.57 7.80
C TRP A 137 -8.03 0.07 8.36
N SER A 138 -8.96 -0.31 7.49
CA SER A 138 -10.28 -0.80 7.91
C SER A 138 -10.21 -2.06 8.76
N GLU A 139 -9.26 -2.96 8.51
CA GLU A 139 -9.03 -4.12 9.37
C GLU A 139 -8.24 -3.74 10.63
N TRP A 140 -7.25 -2.84 10.50
CA TRP A 140 -6.45 -2.40 11.62
C TRP A 140 -7.29 -1.83 12.75
N VAL A 141 -8.22 -0.93 12.45
CA VAL A 141 -9.03 -0.22 13.45
C VAL A 141 -10.21 -1.03 13.99
N ARG A 142 -10.46 -2.24 13.50
CA ARG A 142 -11.48 -3.14 14.08
C ARG A 142 -11.15 -3.60 15.50
N ASP A 143 -9.88 -3.60 15.83
CA ASP A 143 -9.42 -3.95 17.16
C ASP A 143 -8.88 -2.69 17.84
N ALA A 144 -9.62 -2.20 18.83
CA ALA A 144 -9.29 -0.96 19.56
C ALA A 144 -8.00 -1.06 20.41
N SER A 145 -7.46 -2.27 20.58
CA SER A 145 -6.18 -2.46 21.27
C SER A 145 -4.98 -2.14 20.39
N ARG A 146 -5.16 -2.05 19.06
CA ARG A 146 -4.09 -1.72 18.14
C ARG A 146 -3.76 -0.23 18.18
N PRO A 147 -2.48 0.12 18.26
CA PRO A 147 -2.07 1.52 18.37
C PRO A 147 -2.38 2.31 17.09
N VAL A 148 -2.69 3.58 17.28
CA VAL A 148 -2.99 4.55 16.21
C VAL A 148 -2.11 5.78 16.41
N ALA A 149 -1.48 6.24 15.34
CA ALA A 149 -0.80 7.52 15.28
C ALA A 149 -1.63 8.55 14.49
N LYS A 150 -1.39 9.84 14.73
CA LYS A 150 -2.02 10.97 14.03
C LYS A 150 -0.96 12.03 13.70
N GLY A 151 -1.32 12.89 12.76
CA GLY A 151 -0.41 13.91 12.23
C GLY A 151 0.50 13.36 11.13
N ASN A 152 1.50 14.15 10.77
CA ASN A 152 2.47 13.81 9.71
C ASN A 152 3.76 13.19 10.28
#